data_b7aae8a5b739d16ca0bdf934e85a7e03
#
_entry.id   b7aae8a5b739d16ca0bdf934e85a7e03
#
_cell.length_a   1.000
_cell.length_b   1.000
_cell.length_c   1.000
_cell.angle_alpha   90.00
_cell.angle_beta   90.00
_cell.angle_gamma   90.00
#
_symmetry.space_group_name_H-M   'P 1'
#
loop_
_entity.id
_entity.type
_entity.pdbx_description
1 polymer ?
#
loop_
_entity_poly.entity_id
_entity_poly.type
_entity_poly.pdbx_seq_one_letter_code
_entity_poly.pdbx_strand_id
1 'polypeptide(L)'
;MHQIAAQWPAKAMAQIFITGNTEIDALHYTVRNDFHHPEIEWAKGSRLIAVTAHKRENLGEPMRDMFRAIRRIVEEFTDVKVIYPVHLNPQVRKIADEEFGGCERIHLIEPLDVVEFHNLMKASYLIMTDSGGIQEEAPALGKPVLVMRDTTERPEGVEAGTLNLAGARMEDIYRECRRLLTEPEKTNICPAEMAGNSPGRRKKVDS
;
A
#
# COMPACT_ATOMS: atom_id res chain seq x y z
N MET A 1 -20.93 1.82 -5.55
CA MET A 1 -21.63 0.81 -6.36
C MET A 1 -22.97 1.25 -6.95
N HIS A 2 -23.75 2.13 -6.32
CA HIS A 2 -25.03 2.61 -6.88
C HIS A 2 -24.94 3.42 -8.18
N GLN A 3 -23.79 4.04 -8.48
CA GLN A 3 -23.65 4.91 -9.67
C GLN A 3 -23.49 4.16 -11.00
N ILE A 4 -23.00 2.92 -11.00
CA ILE A 4 -22.80 2.14 -12.23
C ILE A 4 -24.16 1.61 -12.76
N ALA A 5 -25.05 1.24 -11.87
CA ALA A 5 -26.36 0.68 -12.22
C ALA A 5 -27.26 1.66 -12.99
N ALA A 6 -27.14 2.97 -12.77
CA ALA A 6 -27.99 3.99 -13.38
C ALA A 6 -27.72 4.23 -14.89
N GLN A 7 -26.61 3.72 -15.43
CA GLN A 7 -26.20 3.94 -16.82
C GLN A 7 -26.57 2.81 -17.77
N TRP A 8 -27.14 1.69 -17.27
CA TRP A 8 -27.41 0.50 -18.09
C TRP A 8 -28.91 0.30 -18.31
N PRO A 9 -29.34 -0.14 -19.50
CA PRO A 9 -30.74 -0.39 -19.77
C PRO A 9 -31.29 -1.50 -18.88
N ALA A 10 -32.54 -1.39 -18.46
CA ALA A 10 -33.19 -2.30 -17.51
C ALA A 10 -33.03 -3.79 -17.84
N LYS A 11 -32.95 -4.14 -19.12
CA LYS A 11 -32.75 -5.52 -19.59
C LYS A 11 -31.34 -6.06 -19.32
N ALA A 12 -30.32 -5.18 -19.25
CA ALA A 12 -28.95 -5.55 -18.89
C ALA A 12 -28.80 -5.66 -17.37
N MET A 13 -29.57 -4.90 -16.60
CA MET A 13 -29.57 -4.94 -15.14
C MET A 13 -29.95 -6.33 -14.56
N ALA A 14 -30.81 -7.07 -15.26
CA ALA A 14 -31.21 -8.41 -14.85
C ALA A 14 -30.07 -9.46 -14.94
N GLN A 15 -28.95 -9.12 -15.56
CA GLN A 15 -27.75 -9.97 -15.70
C GLN A 15 -26.56 -9.50 -14.88
N ILE A 16 -26.72 -8.46 -14.04
CA ILE A 16 -25.65 -7.96 -13.17
C ILE A 16 -25.76 -8.63 -11.80
N PHE A 17 -24.73 -9.37 -11.45
CA PHE A 17 -24.61 -10.00 -10.14
C PHE A 17 -23.61 -9.20 -9.30
N ILE A 18 -23.96 -8.89 -8.06
CA ILE A 18 -23.05 -8.31 -7.09
C ILE A 18 -22.25 -9.47 -6.49
N THR A 19 -20.98 -9.59 -6.88
CA THR A 19 -20.11 -10.69 -6.47
C THR A 19 -19.19 -10.34 -5.28
N GLY A 20 -19.25 -9.11 -4.76
CA GLY A 20 -18.34 -8.63 -3.74
C GLY A 20 -17.06 -8.02 -4.34
N ASN A 21 -15.99 -7.96 -3.55
CA ASN A 21 -14.69 -7.45 -3.97
C ASN A 21 -13.76 -8.62 -4.31
N THR A 22 -13.62 -8.91 -5.60
CA THR A 22 -12.80 -10.03 -6.09
C THR A 22 -11.30 -9.82 -5.90
N GLU A 23 -10.83 -8.58 -5.73
CA GLU A 23 -9.43 -8.27 -5.42
C GLU A 23 -9.10 -8.73 -4.00
N ILE A 24 -9.98 -8.42 -3.03
CA ILE A 24 -9.83 -8.90 -1.65
C ILE A 24 -9.94 -10.43 -1.58
N ASP A 25 -10.87 -11.03 -2.33
CA ASP A 25 -11.04 -12.49 -2.35
C ASP A 25 -9.77 -13.20 -2.89
N ALA A 26 -9.07 -12.58 -3.84
CA ALA A 26 -7.82 -13.12 -4.39
C ALA A 26 -6.71 -13.25 -3.33
N LEU A 27 -6.69 -12.39 -2.29
CA LEU A 27 -5.70 -12.46 -1.22
C LEU A 27 -5.70 -13.80 -0.50
N HIS A 28 -6.85 -14.47 -0.37
CA HIS A 28 -6.95 -15.80 0.26
C HIS A 28 -6.16 -16.89 -0.48
N TYR A 29 -5.92 -16.70 -1.79
CA TYR A 29 -5.21 -17.65 -2.64
C TYR A 29 -3.76 -17.28 -2.90
N THR A 30 -3.45 -16.00 -2.87
CA THR A 30 -2.12 -15.47 -3.23
C THR A 30 -1.21 -15.29 -2.02
N VAL A 31 -1.79 -14.97 -0.85
CA VAL A 31 -1.02 -14.75 0.38
C VAL A 31 -0.68 -16.07 1.06
N ARG A 32 0.62 -16.32 1.30
CA ARG A 32 1.14 -17.57 1.88
C ARG A 32 1.96 -17.29 3.13
N ASN A 33 1.98 -18.25 4.07
CA ASN A 33 2.81 -18.15 5.28
C ASN A 33 4.25 -18.63 5.05
N ASP A 34 4.43 -19.47 4.05
CA ASP A 34 5.70 -20.09 3.65
C ASP A 34 6.33 -19.41 2.42
N PHE A 35 5.92 -18.19 2.11
CA PHE A 35 6.44 -17.46 0.98
C PHE A 35 7.84 -16.93 1.27
N HIS A 36 8.77 -17.19 0.35
CA HIS A 36 10.16 -16.74 0.41
C HIS A 36 10.49 -15.89 -0.82
N HIS A 37 11.05 -14.71 -0.57
CA HIS A 37 11.54 -13.82 -1.62
C HIS A 37 12.81 -13.12 -1.14
N PRO A 38 13.86 -13.02 -1.95
CA PRO A 38 15.15 -12.44 -1.53
C PRO A 38 15.02 -11.05 -0.92
N GLU A 39 14.17 -10.20 -1.47
CA GLU A 39 13.96 -8.84 -0.98
C GLU A 39 13.25 -8.80 0.38
N ILE A 40 12.30 -9.70 0.63
CA ILE A 40 11.64 -9.82 1.93
C ILE A 40 12.64 -10.33 2.97
N GLU A 41 13.48 -11.30 2.60
CA GLU A 41 14.55 -11.79 3.48
C GLU A 41 15.58 -10.69 3.81
N TRP A 42 15.97 -9.88 2.80
CA TRP A 42 16.84 -8.72 3.01
C TRP A 42 16.26 -7.72 4.02
N ALA A 43 14.94 -7.55 4.03
CA ALA A 43 14.26 -6.61 4.93
C ALA A 43 14.01 -7.16 6.35
N LYS A 44 14.30 -8.43 6.63
CA LYS A 44 14.06 -9.04 7.94
C LYS A 44 14.70 -8.25 9.08
N GLY A 45 13.95 -8.10 10.17
CA GLY A 45 14.40 -7.35 11.34
C GLY A 45 14.29 -5.82 11.21
N SER A 46 13.78 -5.34 10.09
CA SER A 46 13.53 -3.91 9.84
C SER A 46 12.02 -3.65 9.73
N ARG A 47 11.62 -2.39 9.91
CA ARG A 47 10.28 -1.94 9.51
C ARG A 47 10.26 -1.72 8.02
N LEU A 48 9.72 -2.70 7.29
CA LEU A 48 9.65 -2.66 5.84
C LEU A 48 8.52 -1.73 5.38
N ILE A 49 8.84 -0.81 4.48
CA ILE A 49 7.86 -0.01 3.75
C ILE A 49 7.81 -0.51 2.29
N ALA A 50 6.65 -0.97 1.85
CA ALA A 50 6.42 -1.22 0.42
C ALA A 50 5.89 0.07 -0.23
N VAL A 51 6.47 0.43 -1.38
CA VAL A 51 6.10 1.64 -2.12
C VAL A 51 5.53 1.27 -3.48
N THR A 52 4.44 1.92 -3.87
CA THR A 52 3.96 1.93 -5.25
C THR A 52 3.63 3.37 -5.67
N ALA A 53 4.24 3.84 -6.75
CA ALA A 53 3.98 5.15 -7.32
C ALA A 53 4.12 5.07 -8.85
N HIS A 54 3.01 5.28 -9.55
CA HIS A 54 3.00 5.14 -11.01
C HIS A 54 1.93 5.98 -11.72
N LYS A 55 1.10 6.73 -10.99
CA LYS A 55 0.05 7.52 -11.60
C LYS A 55 0.63 8.64 -12.46
N ARG A 56 0.07 8.78 -13.66
CA ARG A 56 0.51 9.80 -14.66
C ARG A 56 0.38 11.22 -14.13
N GLU A 57 -0.64 11.48 -13.32
CA GLU A 57 -0.89 12.78 -12.70
C GLU A 57 0.22 13.21 -11.74
N ASN A 58 0.97 12.24 -11.20
CA ASN A 58 2.07 12.47 -10.26
C ASN A 58 3.44 12.58 -10.95
N LEU A 59 3.54 12.37 -12.27
CA LEU A 59 4.83 12.46 -12.96
C LEU A 59 5.45 13.88 -12.84
N GLY A 60 6.76 13.90 -12.69
CA GLY A 60 7.52 15.14 -12.53
C GLY A 60 7.74 15.51 -11.07
N GLU A 61 7.53 16.76 -10.70
CA GLU A 61 7.85 17.28 -9.37
C GLU A 61 7.02 16.63 -8.23
N PRO A 62 5.72 16.33 -8.39
CA PRO A 62 4.99 15.61 -7.34
C PRO A 62 5.60 14.25 -7.00
N MET A 63 6.07 13.50 -8.00
CA MET A 63 6.73 12.21 -7.78
C MET A 63 8.09 12.37 -7.11
N ARG A 64 8.84 13.42 -7.44
CA ARG A 64 10.09 13.76 -6.76
C ARG A 64 9.84 14.09 -5.29
N ASP A 65 8.81 14.84 -5.00
CA ASP A 65 8.41 15.17 -3.63
C ASP A 65 8.07 13.91 -2.82
N MET A 66 7.33 12.96 -3.41
CA MET A 66 7.07 11.67 -2.79
C MET A 66 8.37 10.93 -2.45
N PHE A 67 9.29 10.85 -3.40
CA PHE A 67 10.53 10.10 -3.23
C PHE A 67 11.49 10.79 -2.25
N ARG A 68 11.58 12.10 -2.26
CA ARG A 68 12.34 12.88 -1.26
C ARG A 68 11.80 12.69 0.15
N ALA A 69 10.47 12.64 0.32
CA ALA A 69 9.85 12.34 1.61
C ALA A 69 10.25 10.94 2.10
N ILE A 70 10.16 9.93 1.23
CA ILE A 70 10.55 8.55 1.54
C ILE A 70 12.04 8.47 1.89
N ARG A 71 12.90 9.10 1.11
CA ARG A 71 14.35 9.15 1.39
C ARG A 71 14.64 9.75 2.76
N ARG A 72 14.02 10.89 3.09
CA ARG A 72 14.17 11.55 4.38
C ARG A 72 13.73 10.66 5.55
N ILE A 73 12.64 9.89 5.39
CA ILE A 73 12.19 8.89 6.38
C ILE A 73 13.26 7.82 6.59
N VAL A 74 13.82 7.27 5.53
CA VAL A 74 14.85 6.23 5.62
C VAL A 74 16.15 6.80 6.25
N GLU A 75 16.48 8.05 6.01
CA GLU A 75 17.63 8.72 6.63
C GLU A 75 17.43 8.94 8.13
N GLU A 76 16.20 9.31 8.58
CA GLU A 76 15.87 9.54 9.99
C GLU A 76 15.75 8.23 10.78
N PHE A 77 15.08 7.21 10.20
CA PHE A 77 14.81 5.94 10.89
C PHE A 77 15.75 4.85 10.39
N THR A 78 16.77 4.52 11.19
CA THR A 78 17.82 3.55 10.80
C THR A 78 17.31 2.10 10.68
N ASP A 79 16.18 1.78 11.29
CA ASP A 79 15.52 0.50 11.25
C ASP A 79 14.47 0.37 10.13
N VAL A 80 14.32 1.42 9.31
CA VAL A 80 13.41 1.41 8.16
C VAL A 80 14.16 0.99 6.90
N LYS A 81 13.55 0.07 6.16
CA LYS A 81 13.94 -0.31 4.80
C LYS A 81 12.76 -0.15 3.85
N VAL A 82 13.06 0.12 2.60
CA VAL A 82 12.07 0.34 1.55
C VAL A 82 12.29 -0.64 0.40
N ILE A 83 11.22 -1.24 -0.08
CA ILE A 83 11.20 -1.97 -1.35
C ILE A 83 10.20 -1.28 -2.27
N TYR A 84 10.68 -0.90 -3.44
CA TYR A 84 9.87 -0.27 -4.47
C TYR A 84 9.96 -1.06 -5.78
N PRO A 85 8.94 -1.87 -6.11
CA PRO A 85 8.78 -2.45 -7.44
C PRO A 85 8.51 -1.34 -8.45
N VAL A 86 9.52 -0.94 -9.22
CA VAL A 86 9.46 0.28 -10.05
C VAL A 86 8.68 0.02 -11.32
N HIS A 87 7.69 0.84 -11.59
CA HIS A 87 6.92 0.79 -12.82
C HIS A 87 7.80 0.91 -14.08
N LEU A 88 7.46 0.16 -15.14
CA LEU A 88 8.27 0.09 -16.37
C LEU A 88 8.39 1.41 -17.16
N ASN A 89 7.62 2.44 -16.81
CA ASN A 89 7.73 3.76 -17.44
C ASN A 89 9.12 4.33 -17.21
N PRO A 90 9.89 4.65 -18.30
CA PRO A 90 11.25 5.18 -18.18
C PRO A 90 11.36 6.48 -17.37
N GLN A 91 10.31 7.31 -17.39
CA GLN A 91 10.30 8.55 -16.61
C GLN A 91 10.21 8.28 -15.10
N VAL A 92 9.42 7.27 -14.70
CA VAL A 92 9.32 6.84 -13.28
C VAL A 92 10.66 6.27 -12.83
N ARG A 93 11.26 5.36 -13.62
CA ARG A 93 12.57 4.78 -13.32
C ARG A 93 13.65 5.85 -13.17
N LYS A 94 13.71 6.78 -14.12
CA LYS A 94 14.68 7.89 -14.06
C LYS A 94 14.55 8.71 -12.77
N ILE A 95 13.32 9.08 -12.39
CA ILE A 95 13.08 9.86 -11.16
C ILE A 95 13.46 9.02 -9.92
N ALA A 96 13.11 7.74 -9.90
CA ALA A 96 13.46 6.85 -8.80
C ALA A 96 14.99 6.70 -8.63
N ASP A 97 15.70 6.50 -9.73
CA ASP A 97 17.17 6.38 -9.72
C ASP A 97 17.83 7.68 -9.25
N GLU A 98 17.32 8.84 -9.70
CA GLU A 98 17.84 10.16 -9.29
C GLU A 98 17.63 10.45 -7.81
N GLU A 99 16.44 10.16 -7.27
CA GLU A 99 16.10 10.51 -5.88
C GLU A 99 16.55 9.45 -4.86
N PHE A 100 16.62 8.17 -5.24
CA PHE A 100 16.99 7.08 -4.35
C PHE A 100 18.42 6.57 -4.52
N GLY A 101 19.12 7.00 -5.56
CA GLY A 101 20.47 6.55 -5.86
C GLY A 101 21.42 6.68 -4.68
N GLY A 102 22.21 5.63 -4.43
CA GLY A 102 23.17 5.56 -3.34
C GLY A 102 22.61 5.32 -1.94
N CYS A 103 21.30 5.04 -1.79
CA CYS A 103 20.71 4.68 -0.51
C CYS A 103 20.56 3.15 -0.39
N GLU A 104 21.47 2.50 0.34
CA GLU A 104 21.49 1.04 0.52
C GLU A 104 20.26 0.45 1.21
N ARG A 105 19.45 1.29 1.85
CA ARG A 105 18.22 0.87 2.54
C ARG A 105 16.95 1.05 1.71
N ILE A 106 17.10 1.43 0.44
CA ILE A 106 16.01 1.53 -0.54
C ILE A 106 16.36 0.63 -1.72
N HIS A 107 15.61 -0.43 -1.90
CA HIS A 107 15.75 -1.35 -3.03
C HIS A 107 14.73 -1.00 -4.12
N LEU A 108 15.25 -0.61 -5.28
CA LEU A 108 14.50 -0.49 -6.51
C LEU A 108 14.56 -1.82 -7.23
N ILE A 109 13.42 -2.46 -7.40
CA ILE A 109 13.35 -3.80 -8.00
C ILE A 109 12.46 -3.81 -9.24
N GLU A 110 12.55 -4.87 -10.04
CA GLU A 110 11.62 -5.08 -11.15
C GLU A 110 10.19 -5.26 -10.63
N PRO A 111 9.17 -4.94 -11.48
CA PRO A 111 7.78 -5.20 -11.13
C PRO A 111 7.56 -6.64 -10.71
N LEU A 112 6.85 -6.82 -9.63
CA LEU A 112 6.48 -8.13 -9.09
C LEU A 112 5.18 -8.63 -9.72
N ASP A 113 4.99 -9.94 -9.77
CA ASP A 113 3.69 -10.51 -10.06
C ASP A 113 2.71 -10.32 -8.88
N VAL A 114 1.46 -10.68 -9.08
CA VAL A 114 0.40 -10.47 -8.08
C VAL A 114 0.67 -11.26 -6.79
N VAL A 115 1.20 -12.49 -6.89
CA VAL A 115 1.49 -13.33 -5.73
C VAL A 115 2.66 -12.76 -4.93
N GLU A 116 3.72 -12.38 -5.61
CA GLU A 116 4.91 -11.77 -5.01
C GLU A 116 4.54 -10.43 -4.33
N PHE A 117 3.77 -9.60 -5.01
CA PHE A 117 3.38 -8.29 -4.48
C PHE A 117 2.45 -8.40 -3.26
N HIS A 118 1.46 -9.31 -3.27
CA HIS A 118 0.60 -9.52 -2.11
C HIS A 118 1.38 -10.02 -0.88
N ASN A 119 2.39 -10.88 -1.09
CA ASN A 119 3.25 -11.33 0.01
C ASN A 119 4.24 -10.25 0.47
N LEU A 120 4.71 -9.38 -0.42
CA LEU A 120 5.46 -8.18 -0.05
C LEU A 120 4.60 -7.25 0.82
N MET A 121 3.35 -6.97 0.43
CA MET A 121 2.41 -6.20 1.25
C MET A 121 2.19 -6.83 2.62
N LYS A 122 1.98 -8.15 2.67
CA LYS A 122 1.83 -8.89 3.93
C LYS A 122 3.05 -8.76 4.84
N ALA A 123 4.25 -8.81 4.28
CA ALA A 123 5.50 -8.67 5.02
C ALA A 123 5.78 -7.23 5.49
N SER A 124 5.12 -6.24 4.89
CA SER A 124 5.39 -4.82 5.14
C SER A 124 4.81 -4.35 6.48
N TYR A 125 5.49 -3.38 7.08
CA TYR A 125 5.02 -2.62 8.24
C TYR A 125 4.04 -1.51 7.82
N LEU A 126 4.33 -0.85 6.71
CA LEU A 126 3.56 0.26 6.15
C LEU A 126 3.55 0.16 4.62
N ILE A 127 2.47 0.56 3.99
CA ILE A 127 2.36 0.66 2.53
C ILE A 127 2.18 2.11 2.14
N MET A 128 3.02 2.61 1.25
CA MET A 128 2.93 3.95 0.67
C MET A 128 2.52 3.83 -0.80
N THR A 129 1.39 4.42 -1.17
CA THR A 129 0.80 4.18 -2.50
C THR A 129 0.08 5.39 -3.08
N ASP A 130 0.08 5.48 -4.41
CA ASP A 130 -0.83 6.34 -5.17
C ASP A 130 -1.95 5.53 -5.87
N SER A 131 -1.96 4.21 -5.73
CA SER A 131 -2.91 3.29 -6.38
C SER A 131 -4.24 3.18 -5.62
N GLY A 132 -5.37 3.11 -6.37
CA GLY A 132 -6.70 2.92 -5.80
C GLY A 132 -6.96 1.50 -5.30
N GLY A 133 -6.49 0.45 -6.01
CA GLY A 133 -6.68 -0.96 -5.64
C GLY A 133 -5.97 -1.31 -4.33
N ILE A 134 -4.72 -0.85 -4.15
CA ILE A 134 -3.94 -1.09 -2.94
C ILE A 134 -4.62 -0.53 -1.68
N GLN A 135 -5.44 0.50 -1.83
CA GLN A 135 -6.21 1.08 -0.72
C GLN A 135 -7.31 0.15 -0.19
N GLU A 136 -7.66 -0.91 -0.92
CA GLU A 136 -8.59 -1.95 -0.49
C GLU A 136 -7.84 -3.22 -0.02
N GLU A 137 -6.82 -3.63 -0.78
CA GLU A 137 -6.06 -4.86 -0.53
C GLU A 137 -5.22 -4.78 0.76
N ALA A 138 -4.50 -3.68 0.95
CA ALA A 138 -3.59 -3.56 2.08
C ALA A 138 -4.31 -3.50 3.45
N PRO A 139 -5.43 -2.77 3.63
CA PRO A 139 -6.23 -2.85 4.84
C PRO A 139 -6.82 -4.25 5.09
N ALA A 140 -7.19 -4.98 4.02
CA ALA A 140 -7.67 -6.36 4.14
C ALA A 140 -6.58 -7.31 4.67
N LEU A 141 -5.30 -6.96 4.49
CA LEU A 141 -4.14 -7.64 5.08
C LEU A 141 -3.76 -7.10 6.47
N GLY A 142 -4.55 -6.18 7.04
CA GLY A 142 -4.25 -5.54 8.32
C GLY A 142 -3.06 -4.57 8.26
N LYS A 143 -2.76 -3.99 7.08
CA LYS A 143 -1.62 -3.09 6.90
C LYS A 143 -2.04 -1.63 6.83
N PRO A 144 -1.35 -0.73 7.57
CA PRO A 144 -1.58 0.70 7.44
C PRO A 144 -1.17 1.17 6.05
N VAL A 145 -1.96 2.11 5.52
CA VAL A 145 -1.73 2.67 4.19
C VAL A 145 -1.56 4.18 4.29
N LEU A 146 -0.47 4.69 3.72
CA LEU A 146 -0.27 6.10 3.46
C LEU A 146 -0.54 6.38 1.98
N VAL A 147 -1.62 7.10 1.73
CA VAL A 147 -2.05 7.46 0.37
C VAL A 147 -1.40 8.78 -0.02
N MET A 148 -0.49 8.72 -1.00
CA MET A 148 0.26 9.88 -1.51
C MET A 148 -0.51 10.61 -2.61
N ARG A 149 -1.70 11.11 -2.26
CA ARG A 149 -2.62 11.83 -3.14
C ARG A 149 -3.40 12.87 -2.34
N ASP A 150 -3.87 13.91 -3.02
CA ASP A 150 -4.73 14.94 -2.41
C ASP A 150 -6.17 14.44 -2.19
N THR A 151 -6.59 13.45 -2.97
CA THR A 151 -7.94 12.86 -2.89
C THR A 151 -7.87 11.34 -2.98
N THR A 152 -8.90 10.67 -2.45
CA THR A 152 -9.06 9.22 -2.57
C THR A 152 -10.44 8.86 -3.11
N GLU A 153 -10.52 7.76 -3.83
CA GLU A 153 -11.77 7.14 -4.25
C GLU A 153 -12.39 6.25 -3.13
N ARG A 154 -11.73 6.19 -1.96
CA ARG A 154 -12.11 5.34 -0.80
C ARG A 154 -12.21 6.18 0.47
N PRO A 155 -13.15 7.14 0.54
CA PRO A 155 -13.33 7.97 1.73
C PRO A 155 -13.69 7.15 2.98
N GLU A 156 -14.40 6.03 2.80
CA GLU A 156 -14.75 5.10 3.88
C GLU A 156 -13.52 4.51 4.60
N GLY A 157 -12.41 4.30 3.89
CA GLY A 157 -11.17 3.83 4.50
C GLY A 157 -10.49 4.91 5.35
N VAL A 158 -10.62 6.18 4.96
CA VAL A 158 -10.13 7.32 5.75
C VAL A 158 -10.98 7.50 7.01
N GLU A 159 -12.31 7.43 6.88
CA GLU A 159 -13.25 7.52 8.01
C GLU A 159 -13.05 6.36 9.01
N ALA A 160 -12.75 5.15 8.51
CA ALA A 160 -12.43 3.99 9.32
C ALA A 160 -11.02 4.06 9.95
N GLY A 161 -10.15 5.00 9.53
CA GLY A 161 -8.78 5.13 10.01
C GLY A 161 -7.81 4.07 9.49
N THR A 162 -8.18 3.29 8.47
CA THR A 162 -7.31 2.32 7.81
C THR A 162 -6.46 2.92 6.70
N LEU A 163 -6.89 4.06 6.16
CA LEU A 163 -6.17 4.85 5.18
C LEU A 163 -5.77 6.22 5.77
N ASN A 164 -4.54 6.63 5.53
CA ASN A 164 -4.03 7.94 5.89
C ASN A 164 -3.75 8.73 4.62
N LEU A 165 -4.51 9.79 4.36
CA LEU A 165 -4.34 10.63 3.19
C LEU A 165 -3.30 11.72 3.49
N ALA A 166 -2.17 11.70 2.77
CA ALA A 166 -1.07 12.62 3.03
C ALA A 166 -0.95 13.77 2.03
N GLY A 167 -1.66 13.69 0.90
CA GLY A 167 -1.39 14.59 -0.22
C GLY A 167 -0.18 14.17 -1.04
N ALA A 168 0.27 15.03 -1.95
CA ALA A 168 1.40 14.76 -2.83
C ALA A 168 2.65 15.61 -2.49
N ARG A 169 2.61 16.48 -1.47
CA ARG A 169 3.73 17.35 -1.09
C ARG A 169 4.68 16.64 -0.14
N MET A 170 5.98 16.85 -0.33
CA MET A 170 7.05 16.25 0.45
C MET A 170 6.83 16.35 1.97
N GLU A 171 6.57 17.54 2.50
CA GLU A 171 6.46 17.78 3.95
C GLU A 171 5.22 17.10 4.56
N ASP A 172 4.12 17.01 3.83
CA ASP A 172 2.90 16.38 4.29
C ASP A 172 3.06 14.86 4.34
N ILE A 173 3.66 14.27 3.29
CA ILE A 173 3.98 12.82 3.23
C ILE A 173 4.97 12.46 4.35
N TYR A 174 6.04 13.23 4.50
CA TYR A 174 7.02 13.01 5.55
C TYR A 174 6.38 13.07 6.94
N ARG A 175 5.60 14.11 7.24
CA ARG A 175 4.93 14.28 8.53
C ARG A 175 4.01 13.10 8.86
N GLU A 176 3.16 12.68 7.91
CA GLU A 176 2.23 11.59 8.13
C GLU A 176 2.95 10.23 8.23
N CYS A 177 3.95 9.97 7.39
CA CYS A 177 4.75 8.76 7.49
C CYS A 177 5.49 8.69 8.84
N ARG A 178 6.11 9.80 9.28
CA ARG A 178 6.76 9.90 10.57
C ARG A 178 5.79 9.62 11.72
N ARG A 179 4.58 10.16 11.67
CA ARG A 179 3.52 9.90 12.65
C ARG A 179 3.18 8.41 12.73
N LEU A 180 2.97 7.75 11.59
CA LEU A 180 2.67 6.31 11.53
C LEU A 180 3.82 5.44 12.08
N LEU A 181 5.05 5.89 11.94
CA LEU A 181 6.22 5.18 12.48
C LEU A 181 6.44 5.42 13.98
N THR A 182 6.03 6.57 14.52
CA THR A 182 6.26 6.94 15.93
C THR A 182 5.06 6.70 16.83
N GLU A 183 3.85 6.66 16.29
CA GLU A 183 2.59 6.54 17.02
C GLU A 183 1.70 5.42 16.44
N PRO A 184 2.18 4.16 16.41
CA PRO A 184 1.45 3.06 15.76
C PRO A 184 0.09 2.76 16.41
N GLU A 185 -0.09 3.09 17.69
CA GLU A 185 -1.35 2.87 18.42
C GLU A 185 -2.52 3.75 17.92
N LYS A 186 -2.21 4.83 17.19
CA LYS A 186 -3.22 5.71 16.58
C LYS A 186 -3.65 5.27 15.19
N THR A 187 -3.05 4.22 14.67
CA THR A 187 -3.58 3.52 13.50
C THR A 187 -4.62 2.52 14.01
N ASN A 188 -5.85 2.57 13.49
CA ASN A 188 -6.92 1.61 13.88
C ASN A 188 -6.65 0.16 13.45
N ILE A 189 -5.37 -0.18 13.23
CA ILE A 189 -4.89 -1.49 12.85
C ILE A 189 -4.24 -2.11 14.07
N CYS A 190 -4.76 -3.25 14.51
CA CYS A 190 -4.32 -3.93 15.74
C CYS A 190 -2.83 -4.31 15.64
N PRO A 191 -1.96 -3.92 16.60
CA PRO A 191 -0.54 -4.27 16.60
C PRO A 191 -0.26 -5.78 16.57
N ALA A 192 -1.21 -6.60 17.03
CA ALA A 192 -1.10 -8.06 17.00
C ALA A 192 -1.16 -8.65 15.58
N GLU A 193 -1.77 -7.96 14.63
CA GLU A 193 -1.84 -8.36 13.23
C GLU A 193 -0.58 -7.93 12.46
N MET A 194 0.11 -6.88 12.91
CA MET A 194 1.40 -6.47 12.38
C MET A 194 2.53 -7.49 12.66
N ALA A 195 2.36 -8.35 13.67
CA ALA A 195 3.35 -9.36 14.08
C ALA A 195 3.21 -10.73 13.39
N GLY A 196 2.30 -10.89 12.43
CA GLY A 196 2.22 -12.11 11.59
C GLY A 196 1.68 -13.36 12.29
N ASN A 197 0.98 -13.23 13.42
CA ASN A 197 0.36 -14.38 14.10
C ASN A 197 -1.02 -14.00 14.63
N SER A 198 -2.08 -14.43 13.96
CA SER A 198 -3.38 -14.65 14.61
C SER A 198 -4.22 -15.69 13.88
N PRO A 199 -4.66 -16.75 14.58
CA PRO A 199 -5.62 -17.71 14.04
C PRO A 199 -7.02 -17.09 14.02
N GLY A 200 -7.72 -17.31 12.92
CA GLY A 200 -9.03 -16.74 12.59
C GLY A 200 -10.06 -16.78 13.74
N ARG A 201 -10.60 -15.61 14.06
CA ARG A 201 -11.90 -15.50 14.75
C ARG A 201 -13.01 -15.44 13.70
N ARG A 202 -13.61 -16.58 13.44
CA ARG A 202 -14.95 -16.62 12.86
C ARG A 202 -15.92 -15.97 13.85
N LYS A 203 -16.46 -14.80 13.55
CA LYS A 203 -17.70 -14.36 14.19
C LYS A 203 -18.82 -15.27 13.67
N LYS A 204 -19.41 -16.09 14.54
CA LYS A 204 -20.70 -16.72 14.30
C LYS A 204 -21.72 -15.61 14.11
N VAL A 205 -22.33 -15.58 12.96
CA VAL A 205 -23.61 -14.87 12.75
C VAL A 205 -24.65 -15.84 13.30
N ASP A 206 -25.19 -15.53 14.45
CA ASP A 206 -26.35 -16.23 14.99
C ASP A 206 -27.59 -15.80 14.18
N SER A 207 -28.28 -16.79 13.71
CA SER A 207 -29.55 -16.76 12.95
C SER A 207 -30.69 -16.09 13.71
#